data_46017d149dac4e1e64e714e744be3b37
#
_entry.id   46017d149dac4e1e64e714e744be3b37
#
_cell.length_a   1.000
_cell.length_b   1.000
_cell.length_c   1.000
_cell.angle_alpha   90.00
_cell.angle_beta   90.00
_cell.angle_gamma   90.00
#
_symmetry.space_group_name_H-M   'P 1'
#
loop_
_entity.id
_entity.type
_entity.pdbx_description
1 polymer ?
#
loop_
_entity_poly.entity_id
_entity_poly.type
_entity_poly.pdbx_seq_one_letter_code
_entity_poly.pdbx_strand_id
1 'polypeptide(L)'
;MLRICQEETIMSAHFFTGLLAGLVFTVAIGAQNAFVLRQGIRHEHVLPIALICSLADLVLIAGGIGGIGLVLQRHPELFTLACQAGAVFLLATALFSARRACAGREAVVGGGQRLSRSAAVLSCLGFTFLNPHVYLDTVIMLGTLGNQHGPQGRWIFAAGAITASVVWFFSLAY
;
A
#
# COMPACT_ATOMS: atom_id res chain seq x y z
N MET A 1 23.74 20.14 26.19
CA MET A 1 22.30 20.46 26.06
C MET A 1 21.93 20.85 24.63
N LEU A 2 22.60 21.80 23.97
CA LEU A 2 22.30 22.20 22.57
C LEU A 2 22.41 21.07 21.53
N ARG A 3 23.38 20.15 21.63
CA ARG A 3 23.52 19.01 20.72
C ARG A 3 22.33 18.03 20.81
N ILE A 4 21.84 17.77 22.01
CA ILE A 4 20.72 16.84 22.24
C ILE A 4 19.44 17.41 21.62
N CYS A 5 19.15 18.69 21.87
CA CYS A 5 17.98 19.36 21.23
C CYS A 5 18.09 19.39 19.69
N GLN A 6 19.28 19.51 19.15
CA GLN A 6 19.49 19.52 17.70
C GLN A 6 19.28 18.12 17.09
N GLU A 7 19.74 17.07 17.74
CA GLU A 7 19.51 15.69 17.32
C GLU A 7 18.00 15.32 17.36
N GLU A 8 17.28 15.69 18.43
CA GLU A 8 15.84 15.48 18.53
C GLU A 8 15.07 16.21 17.42
N THR A 9 15.47 17.44 17.10
CA THR A 9 14.85 18.23 16.02
C THR A 9 15.07 17.57 14.65
N ILE A 10 16.27 17.05 14.39
CA ILE A 10 16.60 16.37 13.14
C ILE A 10 15.83 15.04 13.03
N MET A 11 15.74 14.28 14.12
CA MET A 11 15.01 13.02 14.15
C MET A 11 13.51 13.22 13.91
N SER A 12 12.91 14.22 14.55
CA SER A 12 11.49 14.56 14.31
C SER A 12 11.25 15.01 12.88
N ALA A 13 12.16 15.80 12.28
CA ALA A 13 12.07 16.21 10.88
C ALA A 13 12.06 14.99 9.93
N HIS A 14 12.92 13.99 10.15
CA HIS A 14 12.93 12.75 9.34
C HIS A 14 11.62 11.97 9.47
N PHE A 15 11.06 11.88 10.67
CA PHE A 15 9.77 11.21 10.90
C PHE A 15 8.64 11.91 10.16
N PHE A 16 8.51 13.23 10.32
CA PHE A 16 7.45 13.99 9.65
C PHE A 16 7.60 14.01 8.13
N THR A 17 8.81 14.04 7.62
CA THR A 17 9.07 13.91 6.18
C THR A 17 8.59 12.55 5.66
N GLY A 18 8.89 11.48 6.40
CA GLY A 18 8.40 10.14 6.09
C GLY A 18 6.89 10.02 6.17
N LEU A 19 6.27 10.60 7.19
CA LEU A 19 4.82 10.64 7.37
C LEU A 19 4.13 11.33 6.18
N LEU A 20 4.61 12.51 5.79
CA LEU A 20 4.05 13.27 4.67
C LEU A 20 4.25 12.53 3.34
N ALA A 21 5.45 12.01 3.09
CA ALA A 21 5.72 11.23 1.89
C ALA A 21 4.83 9.97 1.85
N GLY A 22 4.72 9.24 2.95
CA GLY A 22 3.84 8.08 3.08
C GLY A 22 2.39 8.42 2.77
N LEU A 23 1.85 9.52 3.31
CA LEU A 23 0.49 9.98 3.01
C LEU A 23 0.31 10.27 1.53
N VAL A 24 1.24 11.00 0.89
CA VAL A 24 1.15 11.35 -0.53
C VAL A 24 1.02 10.11 -1.41
N PHE A 25 1.82 9.08 -1.15
CA PHE A 25 1.80 7.86 -1.96
C PHE A 25 0.64 6.92 -1.60
N THR A 26 0.23 6.84 -0.32
CA THR A 26 -0.83 5.91 0.11
C THR A 26 -2.24 6.45 -0.16
N VAL A 27 -2.45 7.77 -0.13
CA VAL A 27 -3.76 8.41 -0.38
C VAL A 27 -4.20 8.30 -1.84
N ALA A 28 -3.28 8.05 -2.77
CA ALA A 28 -3.61 7.86 -4.19
C ALA A 28 -4.68 6.77 -4.37
N ILE A 29 -5.84 7.14 -4.96
CA ILE A 29 -6.99 6.25 -5.10
C ILE A 29 -6.69 5.22 -6.19
N GLY A 30 -6.28 4.03 -5.78
CA GLY A 30 -6.10 2.87 -6.64
C GLY A 30 -7.15 1.77 -6.38
N ALA A 31 -7.03 0.65 -7.08
CA ALA A 31 -7.91 -0.50 -6.93
C ALA A 31 -7.90 -1.06 -5.49
N GLN A 32 -6.76 -1.02 -4.80
CA GLN A 32 -6.59 -1.44 -3.41
C GLN A 32 -7.42 -0.56 -2.46
N ASN A 33 -7.27 0.77 -2.54
CA ASN A 33 -8.02 1.71 -1.70
C ASN A 33 -9.52 1.61 -1.94
N ALA A 34 -9.95 1.47 -3.20
CA ALA A 34 -11.36 1.25 -3.55
C ALA A 34 -11.90 -0.07 -2.95
N PHE A 35 -11.09 -1.13 -2.93
CA PHE A 35 -11.45 -2.40 -2.32
C PHE A 35 -11.57 -2.28 -0.79
N VAL A 36 -10.60 -1.64 -0.12
CA VAL A 36 -10.62 -1.40 1.35
C VAL A 36 -11.86 -0.59 1.73
N LEU A 37 -12.12 0.54 1.05
CA LEU A 37 -13.28 1.37 1.27
C LEU A 37 -14.59 0.60 1.11
N ARG A 38 -14.71 -0.23 0.06
CA ARG A 38 -15.88 -1.07 -0.15
C ARG A 38 -16.11 -2.03 1.01
N GLN A 39 -15.06 -2.64 1.56
CA GLN A 39 -15.19 -3.54 2.69
C GLN A 39 -15.57 -2.78 3.97
N GLY A 40 -15.04 -1.57 4.15
CA GLY A 40 -15.42 -0.66 5.24
C GLY A 40 -16.91 -0.32 5.20
N ILE A 41 -17.41 0.18 4.07
CA ILE A 41 -18.84 0.52 3.89
C ILE A 41 -19.76 -0.69 4.14
N ARG A 42 -19.30 -1.90 3.81
CA ARG A 42 -20.07 -3.13 4.02
C ARG A 42 -19.90 -3.73 5.41
N HIS A 43 -19.02 -3.18 6.22
CA HIS A 43 -18.61 -3.72 7.53
C HIS A 43 -18.19 -5.21 7.46
N GLU A 44 -17.57 -5.62 6.32
CA GLU A 44 -17.15 -7.00 6.07
C GLU A 44 -15.62 -7.12 6.15
N HIS A 45 -15.12 -7.97 7.05
CA HIS A 45 -13.69 -8.28 7.17
C HIS A 45 -12.76 -7.07 7.32
N VAL A 46 -13.25 -5.98 7.92
CA VAL A 46 -12.57 -4.67 8.02
C VAL A 46 -11.18 -4.79 8.65
N LEU A 47 -11.13 -5.35 9.88
CA LEU A 47 -9.87 -5.47 10.62
C LEU A 47 -8.81 -6.31 9.89
N PRO A 48 -9.08 -7.54 9.40
CA PRO A 48 -8.07 -8.32 8.70
C PRO A 48 -7.57 -7.64 7.42
N ILE A 49 -8.42 -6.93 6.71
CA ILE A 49 -8.03 -6.23 5.48
C ILE A 49 -7.13 -5.03 5.79
N ALA A 50 -7.51 -4.19 6.76
CA ALA A 50 -6.69 -3.06 7.18
C ALA A 50 -5.30 -3.52 7.68
N LEU A 51 -5.26 -4.61 8.47
CA LEU A 51 -4.01 -5.19 8.95
C LEU A 51 -3.14 -5.73 7.80
N ILE A 52 -3.72 -6.45 6.83
CA ILE A 52 -2.97 -7.00 5.70
C ILE A 52 -2.37 -5.87 4.87
N CYS A 53 -3.13 -4.81 4.56
CA CYS A 53 -2.61 -3.67 3.81
C CYS A 53 -1.47 -2.98 4.57
N SER A 54 -1.66 -2.70 5.86
CA SER A 54 -0.63 -2.05 6.68
C SER A 54 0.63 -2.90 6.85
N LEU A 55 0.50 -4.21 7.02
CA LEU A 55 1.64 -5.13 7.11
C LEU A 55 2.36 -5.28 5.77
N ALA A 56 1.62 -5.31 4.66
CA ALA A 56 2.22 -5.35 3.33
C ALA A 56 3.05 -4.09 3.07
N ASP A 57 2.51 -2.91 3.36
CA ASP A 57 3.26 -1.65 3.22
C ASP A 57 4.48 -1.61 4.12
N LEU A 58 4.37 -2.07 5.39
CA LEU A 58 5.51 -2.17 6.29
C LEU A 58 6.64 -3.00 5.66
N VAL A 59 6.31 -4.18 5.12
CA VAL A 59 7.31 -5.07 4.49
C VAL A 59 7.90 -4.42 3.24
N LEU A 60 7.07 -3.80 2.39
CA LEU A 60 7.51 -3.19 1.15
C LEU A 60 8.35 -1.93 1.39
N ILE A 61 7.94 -1.05 2.32
CA ILE A 61 8.68 0.16 2.68
C ILE A 61 10.02 -0.22 3.32
N ALA A 62 10.00 -1.13 4.31
CA ALA A 62 11.22 -1.60 4.96
C ALA A 62 12.18 -2.28 3.97
N GLY A 63 11.64 -3.10 3.06
CA GLY A 63 12.40 -3.73 1.99
C GLY A 63 13.00 -2.72 1.02
N GLY A 64 12.22 -1.72 0.60
CA GLY A 64 12.66 -0.64 -0.30
C GLY A 64 13.84 0.15 0.31
N ILE A 65 13.72 0.55 1.55
CA ILE A 65 14.77 1.26 2.30
C ILE A 65 15.97 0.34 2.61
N GLY A 66 15.72 -0.95 2.83
CA GLY A 66 16.75 -1.98 3.04
C GLY A 66 17.56 -2.34 1.80
N GLY A 67 17.20 -1.84 0.61
CA GLY A 67 17.98 -2.02 -0.62
C GLY A 67 17.31 -2.86 -1.71
N ILE A 68 16.11 -3.42 -1.51
CA ILE A 68 15.37 -4.15 -2.55
C ILE A 68 15.09 -3.25 -3.75
N GLY A 69 14.88 -1.95 -3.54
CA GLY A 69 14.71 -0.97 -4.60
C GLY A 69 15.91 -0.92 -5.57
N LEU A 70 17.13 -1.09 -5.07
CA LEU A 70 18.33 -1.16 -5.91
C LEU A 70 18.40 -2.46 -6.71
N VAL A 71 17.92 -3.56 -6.15
CA VAL A 71 17.85 -4.85 -6.86
C VAL A 71 16.83 -4.76 -7.99
N LEU A 72 15.66 -4.20 -7.76
CA LEU A 72 14.63 -3.98 -8.79
C LEU A 72 15.12 -3.05 -9.92
N GLN A 73 15.90 -2.02 -9.59
CA GLN A 73 16.51 -1.15 -10.61
C GLN A 73 17.56 -1.89 -11.47
N ARG A 74 18.27 -2.85 -10.89
CA ARG A 74 19.26 -3.67 -11.61
C ARG A 74 18.64 -4.79 -12.45
N HIS A 75 17.42 -5.19 -12.12
CA HIS A 75 16.68 -6.28 -12.76
C HIS A 75 15.32 -5.79 -13.26
N PRO A 76 15.27 -4.94 -14.30
CA PRO A 76 14.03 -4.38 -14.83
C PRO A 76 13.06 -5.45 -15.35
N GLU A 77 13.56 -6.63 -15.67
CA GLU A 77 12.75 -7.79 -16.06
C GLU A 77 11.80 -8.25 -14.94
N LEU A 78 12.22 -8.19 -13.66
CA LEU A 78 11.36 -8.53 -12.52
C LEU A 78 10.21 -7.53 -12.38
N PHE A 79 10.49 -6.26 -12.57
CA PHE A 79 9.48 -5.21 -12.57
C PHE A 79 8.50 -5.38 -13.74
N THR A 80 9.00 -5.68 -14.94
CA THR A 80 8.17 -5.94 -16.13
C THR A 80 7.26 -7.15 -15.91
N LEU A 81 7.75 -8.22 -15.31
CA LEU A 81 6.95 -9.41 -14.96
C LEU A 81 5.84 -9.07 -13.96
N ALA A 82 6.14 -8.27 -12.93
CA ALA A 82 5.15 -7.80 -11.97
C ALA A 82 4.07 -6.94 -12.64
N CYS A 83 4.45 -6.05 -13.57
CA CYS A 83 3.52 -5.24 -14.36
C CYS A 83 2.59 -6.11 -15.23
N GLN A 84 3.11 -7.13 -15.90
CA GLN A 84 2.32 -8.04 -16.73
C GLN A 84 1.34 -8.85 -15.88
N ALA A 85 1.80 -9.43 -14.76
CA ALA A 85 0.94 -10.16 -13.84
C ALA A 85 -0.17 -9.27 -13.26
N GLY A 86 0.16 -8.04 -12.90
CA GLY A 86 -0.79 -7.05 -12.43
C GLY A 86 -1.82 -6.65 -13.47
N ALA A 87 -1.40 -6.44 -14.71
CA ALA A 87 -2.30 -6.11 -15.82
C ALA A 87 -3.31 -7.25 -16.07
N VAL A 88 -2.85 -8.50 -16.08
CA VAL A 88 -3.72 -9.68 -16.23
C VAL A 88 -4.71 -9.78 -15.07
N PHE A 89 -4.25 -9.58 -13.83
CA PHE A 89 -5.11 -9.61 -12.65
C PHE A 89 -6.18 -8.51 -12.69
N LEU A 90 -5.81 -7.27 -13.01
CA LEU A 90 -6.75 -6.15 -13.11
C LEU A 90 -7.75 -6.35 -14.25
N LEU A 91 -7.29 -6.86 -15.41
CA LEU A 91 -8.18 -7.17 -16.53
C LEU A 91 -9.18 -8.28 -16.17
N ALA A 92 -8.72 -9.33 -15.51
CA ALA A 92 -9.60 -10.40 -15.04
C ALA A 92 -10.66 -9.88 -14.07
N THR A 93 -10.27 -9.08 -13.06
CA THR A 93 -11.20 -8.49 -12.09
C THR A 93 -12.19 -7.53 -12.75
N ALA A 94 -11.74 -6.73 -13.73
CA ALA A 94 -12.60 -5.83 -14.51
C ALA A 94 -13.63 -6.61 -15.36
N LEU A 95 -13.19 -7.68 -16.04
CA LEU A 95 -14.08 -8.56 -16.82
C LEU A 95 -15.13 -9.25 -15.95
N PHE A 96 -14.73 -9.77 -14.77
CA PHE A 96 -15.68 -10.35 -13.83
C PHE A 96 -16.70 -9.33 -13.32
N SER A 97 -16.26 -8.10 -13.05
CA SER A 97 -17.12 -7.01 -12.61
C SER A 97 -18.10 -6.59 -13.71
N ALA A 98 -17.61 -6.44 -14.95
CA ALA A 98 -18.42 -6.12 -16.11
C ALA A 98 -19.48 -7.19 -16.41
N ARG A 99 -19.10 -8.49 -16.37
CA ARG A 99 -20.05 -9.59 -16.55
C ARG A 99 -21.16 -9.60 -15.50
N ARG A 100 -20.84 -9.28 -14.24
CA ARG A 100 -21.84 -9.16 -13.17
C ARG A 100 -22.79 -7.98 -13.41
N ALA A 101 -22.28 -6.85 -13.88
CA ALA A 101 -23.09 -5.68 -14.23
C ALA A 101 -24.03 -5.98 -15.41
N CYS A 102 -23.53 -6.61 -16.48
CA CYS A 102 -24.33 -6.97 -17.64
C CYS A 102 -25.37 -8.07 -17.34
N ALA A 103 -25.13 -8.93 -16.35
CA ALA A 103 -26.07 -9.98 -15.93
C ALA A 103 -27.24 -9.45 -15.10
N GLY A 104 -27.44 -8.13 -15.00
CA GLY A 104 -28.54 -7.52 -14.25
C GLY A 104 -28.54 -7.79 -12.74
N ARG A 105 -27.46 -8.39 -12.23
CA ARG A 105 -27.25 -8.48 -10.78
C ARG A 105 -26.84 -7.10 -10.30
N GLU A 106 -27.85 -6.36 -9.84
CA GLU A 106 -27.71 -5.01 -9.32
C GLU A 106 -26.47 -4.95 -8.42
N ALA A 107 -25.54 -4.10 -8.81
CA ALA A 107 -24.51 -3.59 -7.92
C ALA A 107 -25.16 -2.63 -6.92
N VAL A 108 -26.15 -3.13 -6.16
CA VAL A 108 -26.70 -2.39 -5.05
C VAL A 108 -25.56 -2.28 -4.04
N VAL A 109 -25.23 -1.07 -3.70
CA VAL A 109 -24.39 -0.72 -2.56
C VAL A 109 -25.08 -1.35 -1.33
N GLY A 110 -24.79 -2.61 -1.03
CA GLY A 110 -25.44 -3.38 0.05
C GLY A 110 -25.94 -4.78 -0.29
N GLY A 111 -26.20 -5.13 -1.56
CA GLY A 111 -26.88 -6.39 -1.94
C GLY A 111 -26.02 -7.47 -2.63
N GLY A 112 -24.72 -7.26 -2.82
CA GLY A 112 -23.83 -8.28 -3.39
C GLY A 112 -23.54 -9.39 -2.39
N GLN A 113 -23.36 -10.61 -2.92
CA GLN A 113 -22.98 -11.79 -2.14
C GLN A 113 -21.79 -11.47 -1.23
N ARG A 114 -21.90 -11.75 0.07
CA ARG A 114 -20.81 -11.57 1.04
C ARG A 114 -19.61 -12.38 0.59
N LEU A 115 -18.45 -11.73 0.52
CA LEU A 115 -17.21 -12.44 0.26
C LEU A 115 -16.90 -13.34 1.44
N SER A 116 -16.47 -14.58 1.16
CA SER A 116 -15.88 -15.39 2.21
C SER A 116 -14.60 -14.72 2.72
N ARG A 117 -14.23 -14.94 3.96
CA ARG A 117 -13.01 -14.37 4.55
C ARG A 117 -11.76 -14.67 3.72
N SER A 118 -11.64 -15.89 3.23
CA SER A 118 -10.53 -16.31 2.35
C SER A 118 -10.53 -15.56 1.02
N ALA A 119 -11.69 -15.39 0.39
CA ALA A 119 -11.79 -14.63 -0.86
C ALA A 119 -11.46 -13.14 -0.65
N ALA A 120 -11.88 -12.55 0.47
CA ALA A 120 -11.55 -11.16 0.81
C ALA A 120 -10.03 -10.97 1.03
N VAL A 121 -9.40 -11.89 1.78
CA VAL A 121 -7.94 -11.89 2.01
C VAL A 121 -7.16 -12.07 0.71
N LEU A 122 -7.52 -13.06 -0.12
CA LEU A 122 -6.86 -13.30 -1.40
C LEU A 122 -7.02 -12.10 -2.36
N SER A 123 -8.20 -11.48 -2.40
CA SER A 123 -8.42 -10.28 -3.19
C SER A 123 -7.56 -9.12 -2.70
N CYS A 124 -7.46 -8.91 -1.38
CA CYS A 124 -6.63 -7.89 -0.77
C CYS A 124 -5.15 -8.08 -1.15
N LEU A 125 -4.62 -9.29 -0.97
CA LEU A 125 -3.25 -9.64 -1.36
C LEU A 125 -3.02 -9.46 -2.86
N GLY A 126 -4.00 -9.83 -3.70
CA GLY A 126 -3.95 -9.61 -5.14
C GLY A 126 -3.87 -8.13 -5.49
N PHE A 127 -4.74 -7.29 -4.94
CA PHE A 127 -4.72 -5.83 -5.18
C PHE A 127 -3.46 -5.16 -4.64
N THR A 128 -2.82 -5.73 -3.63
CA THR A 128 -1.56 -5.21 -3.08
C THR A 128 -0.35 -5.68 -3.90
N PHE A 129 -0.15 -7.00 -4.01
CA PHE A 129 1.10 -7.53 -4.57
C PHE A 129 1.09 -7.70 -6.10
N LEU A 130 -0.09 -7.77 -6.74
CA LEU A 130 -0.18 -7.78 -8.20
C LEU A 130 -0.40 -6.37 -8.79
N ASN A 131 -0.29 -5.33 -7.96
CA ASN A 131 -0.36 -3.94 -8.42
C ASN A 131 1.07 -3.39 -8.60
N PRO A 132 1.55 -3.15 -9.84
CA PRO A 132 2.89 -2.64 -10.08
C PRO A 132 3.11 -1.24 -9.48
N HIS A 133 2.05 -0.45 -9.35
CA HIS A 133 2.12 0.89 -8.77
C HIS A 133 2.57 0.87 -7.31
N VAL A 134 2.16 -0.14 -6.55
CA VAL A 134 2.58 -0.29 -5.16
C VAL A 134 4.10 -0.45 -5.05
N TYR A 135 4.74 -1.21 -5.93
CA TYR A 135 6.21 -1.35 -5.95
C TYR A 135 6.91 -0.05 -6.33
N LEU A 136 6.35 0.71 -7.28
CA LEU A 136 6.88 2.03 -7.64
C LEU A 136 6.86 2.97 -6.44
N ASP A 137 5.74 3.06 -5.77
CA ASP A 137 5.52 4.01 -4.68
C ASP A 137 6.29 3.62 -3.42
N THR A 138 6.13 2.38 -2.96
CA THR A 138 6.66 1.95 -1.67
C THR A 138 8.13 1.51 -1.75
N VAL A 139 8.50 0.69 -2.75
CA VAL A 139 9.84 0.13 -2.83
C VAL A 139 10.81 1.08 -3.51
N ILE A 140 10.42 1.70 -4.63
CA ILE A 140 11.32 2.56 -5.41
C ILE A 140 11.28 3.98 -4.87
N MET A 141 10.11 4.62 -4.82
CA MET A 141 10.02 6.04 -4.47
C MET A 141 10.30 6.27 -2.98
N LEU A 142 9.55 5.64 -2.07
CA LEU A 142 9.80 5.78 -0.63
C LEU A 142 11.15 5.20 -0.24
N GLY A 143 11.60 4.11 -0.86
CA GLY A 143 12.93 3.55 -0.66
C GLY A 143 14.04 4.53 -1.03
N THR A 144 13.92 5.19 -2.19
CA THR A 144 14.89 6.21 -2.65
C THR A 144 14.89 7.44 -1.77
N LEU A 145 13.71 7.97 -1.44
CA LEU A 145 13.59 9.12 -0.54
C LEU A 145 14.14 8.81 0.85
N GLY A 146 13.80 7.66 1.41
CA GLY A 146 14.28 7.25 2.73
C GLY A 146 15.81 7.15 2.79
N ASN A 147 16.45 6.60 1.75
CA ASN A 147 17.90 6.47 1.70
C ASN A 147 18.66 7.81 1.63
N GLN A 148 18.01 8.92 1.26
CA GLN A 148 18.62 10.25 1.29
C GLN A 148 18.83 10.78 2.73
N HIS A 149 18.16 10.20 3.72
CA HIS A 149 18.24 10.60 5.13
C HIS A 149 19.43 9.95 5.90
N GLY A 150 20.31 9.24 5.20
CA GLY A 150 21.47 8.59 5.81
C GLY A 150 21.13 7.30 6.61
N PRO A 151 22.13 6.64 7.18
CA PRO A 151 21.97 5.29 7.76
C PRO A 151 20.96 5.19 8.91
N GLN A 152 20.87 6.22 9.75
CA GLN A 152 19.96 6.26 10.89
C GLN A 152 18.62 6.93 10.53
N GLY A 153 18.68 8.07 9.83
CA GLY A 153 17.50 8.86 9.46
C GLY A 153 16.53 8.11 8.56
N ARG A 154 17.02 7.21 7.69
CA ARG A 154 16.20 6.39 6.80
C ARG A 154 15.18 5.51 7.52
N TRP A 155 15.54 4.96 8.69
CA TRP A 155 14.63 4.12 9.47
C TRP A 155 13.60 4.94 10.24
N ILE A 156 13.96 6.17 10.62
CA ILE A 156 13.02 7.12 11.23
C ILE A 156 12.02 7.61 10.17
N PHE A 157 12.49 7.90 8.96
CA PHE A 157 11.64 8.18 7.82
C PHE A 157 10.70 6.99 7.52
N ALA A 158 11.22 5.75 7.52
CA ALA A 158 10.41 4.55 7.34
C ALA A 158 9.29 4.45 8.39
N ALA A 159 9.61 4.70 9.65
CA ALA A 159 8.62 4.69 10.73
C ALA A 159 7.51 5.72 10.49
N GLY A 160 7.85 6.92 10.02
CA GLY A 160 6.87 7.93 9.61
C GLY A 160 5.97 7.45 8.47
N ALA A 161 6.56 6.92 7.39
CA ALA A 161 5.82 6.43 6.23
C ALA A 161 4.90 5.24 6.58
N ILE A 162 5.37 4.30 7.40
CA ILE A 162 4.58 3.17 7.89
C ILE A 162 3.42 3.66 8.77
N THR A 163 3.67 4.65 9.63
CA THR A 163 2.61 5.27 10.45
C THR A 163 1.52 5.88 9.57
N ALA A 164 1.91 6.58 8.49
CA ALA A 164 0.97 7.14 7.51
C ALA A 164 0.09 6.04 6.88
N SER A 165 0.69 4.94 6.44
CA SER A 165 -0.03 3.80 5.87
C SER A 165 -1.02 3.20 6.86
N VAL A 166 -0.60 2.94 8.09
CA VAL A 166 -1.49 2.40 9.14
C VAL A 166 -2.68 3.34 9.38
N VAL A 167 -2.40 4.62 9.61
CA VAL A 167 -3.46 5.62 9.85
C VAL A 167 -4.41 5.68 8.65
N TRP A 168 -3.89 5.69 7.44
CA TRP A 168 -4.70 5.75 6.23
C TRP A 168 -5.62 4.54 6.07
N PHE A 169 -5.08 3.31 6.11
CA PHE A 169 -5.89 2.11 5.90
C PHE A 169 -6.92 1.90 7.00
N PHE A 170 -6.57 2.21 8.24
CA PHE A 170 -7.57 2.16 9.32
C PHE A 170 -8.64 3.24 9.16
N SER A 171 -8.28 4.48 8.81
CA SER A 171 -9.26 5.54 8.56
C SER A 171 -10.16 5.25 7.34
N LEU A 172 -9.62 4.59 6.32
CA LEU A 172 -10.38 4.23 5.12
C LEU A 172 -11.32 3.04 5.36
N ALA A 173 -10.95 2.15 6.27
CA ALA A 173 -11.67 0.92 6.56
C ALA A 173 -12.78 1.09 7.60
N TYR A 174 -12.70 2.09 8.50
CA TYR A 174 -13.65 2.37 9.59
C TYR A 174 -14.41 3.67 9.41
#